data_d6cc05ef01de7e83c596705e60da9903
#
_entry.id   d6cc05ef01de7e83c596705e60da9903
#
_cell.length_a   1.000
_cell.length_b   1.000
_cell.length_c   1.000
_cell.angle_alpha   90.00
_cell.angle_beta   90.00
_cell.angle_gamma   90.00
#
_symmetry.space_group_name_H-M   'P 1'
#
loop_
_entity.id
_entity.type
_entity.pdbx_description
1 polymer ?
#
loop_
_entity_poly.entity_id
_entity_poly.type
_entity_poly.pdbx_seq_one_letter_code
_entity_poly.pdbx_strand_id
1 'polypeptide(L)'
;MQIGIMTGHFPRPTVEETLDTIVSHDIYHVQFGLSSARFESNMPESIDLAVCDQVREAIAARNMTIAALNGEFNMVHPDETVRQDGLRRLEVLASACECIGASVIGTCTGSRNTESMW
;
A
#
# COMPACT_ATOMS: atom_id res chain seq x y z
N MET A 1 -6.70 -22.05 -5.52
CA MET A 1 -5.60 -21.11 -5.19
C MET A 1 -6.05 -19.72 -5.61
N GLN A 2 -5.92 -18.73 -4.75
CA GLN A 2 -6.22 -17.34 -5.09
C GLN A 2 -4.91 -16.62 -5.47
N ILE A 3 -4.96 -15.88 -6.57
CA ILE A 3 -3.82 -15.09 -7.04
C ILE A 3 -4.12 -13.62 -6.79
N GLY A 4 -3.15 -12.89 -6.28
CA GLY A 4 -3.21 -11.45 -6.08
C GLY A 4 -2.05 -10.74 -6.75
N ILE A 5 -2.17 -9.41 -6.86
CA ILE A 5 -1.12 -8.57 -7.44
C ILE A 5 -0.99 -7.26 -6.68
N MET A 6 0.17 -6.63 -6.78
CA MET A 6 0.41 -5.29 -6.23
C MET A 6 -0.20 -4.24 -7.17
N THR A 7 -0.99 -3.31 -6.62
CA THR A 7 -1.61 -2.24 -7.41
C THR A 7 -0.60 -1.34 -8.11
N GLY A 8 0.58 -1.14 -7.53
CA GLY A 8 1.65 -0.34 -8.10
C GLY A 8 2.21 -0.83 -9.45
N HIS A 9 1.91 -2.08 -9.85
CA HIS A 9 2.28 -2.61 -11.17
C HIS A 9 1.33 -2.15 -12.29
N PHE A 10 0.21 -1.52 -11.94
CA PHE A 10 -0.80 -1.03 -12.89
C PHE A 10 -1.06 0.47 -12.70
N PRO A 11 -0.06 1.35 -12.87
CA PRO A 11 -0.24 2.78 -12.63
C PRO A 11 -1.27 3.36 -13.60
N ARG A 12 -2.30 3.99 -13.06
CA ARG A 12 -3.34 4.70 -13.78
C ARG A 12 -3.63 6.05 -13.10
N PRO A 13 -4.30 7.00 -13.78
CA PRO A 13 -4.62 8.30 -13.19
C PRO A 13 -5.51 8.24 -11.96
N THR A 14 -6.39 7.24 -11.85
CA THR A 14 -7.30 7.06 -10.72
C THR A 14 -7.20 5.67 -10.11
N VAL A 15 -7.66 5.53 -8.87
CA VAL A 15 -7.73 4.23 -8.20
C VAL A 15 -8.71 3.30 -8.93
N GLU A 16 -9.83 3.85 -9.39
CA GLU A 16 -10.85 3.12 -10.12
C GLU A 16 -10.29 2.50 -11.41
N GLU A 17 -9.56 3.30 -12.21
CA GLU A 17 -8.93 2.81 -13.45
C GLU A 17 -7.85 1.76 -13.18
N THR A 18 -7.08 1.92 -12.09
CA THR A 18 -6.11 0.92 -11.63
C THR A 18 -6.81 -0.40 -11.34
N LEU A 19 -7.89 -0.37 -10.55
CA LEU A 19 -8.63 -1.56 -10.16
C LEU A 19 -9.37 -2.19 -11.35
N ASP A 20 -9.96 -1.39 -12.25
CA ASP A 20 -10.60 -1.88 -13.48
C ASP A 20 -9.60 -2.62 -14.37
N THR A 21 -8.37 -2.09 -14.48
CA THR A 21 -7.31 -2.77 -15.22
C THR A 21 -6.97 -4.13 -14.59
N ILE A 22 -6.86 -4.21 -13.26
CA ILE A 22 -6.57 -5.46 -12.56
C ILE A 22 -7.70 -6.48 -12.76
N VAL A 23 -8.95 -6.06 -12.61
CA VAL A 23 -10.13 -6.92 -12.81
C VAL A 23 -10.22 -7.44 -14.24
N SER A 24 -9.79 -6.66 -15.24
CA SER A 24 -9.76 -7.10 -16.64
C SER A 24 -8.84 -8.31 -16.89
N HIS A 25 -7.97 -8.64 -15.92
CA HIS A 25 -7.14 -9.85 -15.92
C HIS A 25 -7.67 -10.97 -15.01
N ASP A 26 -8.93 -10.89 -14.57
CA ASP A 26 -9.56 -11.84 -13.65
C ASP A 26 -8.87 -11.95 -12.28
N ILE A 27 -8.24 -10.86 -11.84
CA ILE A 27 -7.57 -10.77 -10.52
C ILE A 27 -8.43 -9.93 -9.59
N TYR A 28 -8.77 -10.47 -8.42
CA TYR A 28 -9.65 -9.85 -7.43
C TYR A 28 -9.01 -9.66 -6.04
N HIS A 29 -7.74 -10.02 -5.89
CA HIS A 29 -6.99 -9.84 -4.65
C HIS A 29 -5.79 -8.93 -4.91
N VAL A 30 -5.60 -7.94 -4.05
CA VAL A 30 -4.50 -6.98 -4.22
C VAL A 30 -3.70 -6.78 -2.94
N GLN A 31 -2.39 -6.61 -3.10
CA GLN A 31 -1.59 -5.86 -2.14
C GLN A 31 -1.70 -4.40 -2.56
N PHE A 32 -2.39 -3.61 -1.74
CA PHE A 32 -2.73 -2.24 -2.09
C PHE A 32 -1.64 -1.28 -1.64
N GLY A 33 -1.12 -0.49 -2.58
CA GLY A 33 -0.22 0.62 -2.30
C GLY A 33 -1.00 1.93 -2.26
N LEU A 34 -0.85 2.72 -1.19
CA LEU A 34 -1.54 4.00 -1.02
C LEU A 34 -1.22 5.00 -2.14
N SER A 35 -0.03 4.92 -2.75
CA SER A 35 0.33 5.73 -3.92
C SER A 35 -0.62 5.53 -5.11
N SER A 36 -1.28 4.37 -5.21
CA SER A 36 -2.32 4.12 -6.22
C SER A 36 -3.60 4.93 -6.00
N ALA A 37 -3.79 5.48 -4.79
CA ALA A 37 -4.91 6.34 -4.42
C ALA A 37 -4.47 7.80 -4.21
N ARG A 38 -3.40 8.24 -4.88
CA ARG A 38 -2.86 9.60 -4.85
C ARG A 38 -2.29 10.07 -3.50
N PHE A 39 -2.03 9.18 -2.57
CA PHE A 39 -1.14 9.54 -1.48
C PHE A 39 0.28 9.79 -2.01
N GLU A 40 1.03 10.63 -1.33
CA GLU A 40 2.42 11.00 -1.71
C GLU A 40 3.36 9.79 -1.81
N SER A 41 3.06 8.74 -1.04
CA SER A 41 3.80 7.48 -1.02
C SER A 41 2.93 6.35 -0.47
N ASN A 42 3.44 5.11 -0.51
CA ASN A 42 2.82 3.97 0.18
C ASN A 42 2.91 4.10 1.72
N MET A 43 3.80 4.95 2.20
CA MET A 43 4.01 5.25 3.61
C MET A 43 3.86 6.76 3.83
N PRO A 44 2.64 7.32 3.78
CA PRO A 44 2.41 8.76 3.86
C PRO A 44 2.64 9.30 5.28
N GLU A 45 2.75 10.62 5.41
CA GLU A 45 2.87 11.27 6.71
C GLU A 45 1.56 11.37 7.48
N SER A 46 0.45 11.35 6.76
CA SER A 46 -0.90 11.40 7.32
C SER A 46 -1.89 10.67 6.43
N ILE A 47 -3.04 10.31 6.99
CA ILE A 47 -4.12 9.62 6.29
C ILE A 47 -5.27 10.60 6.03
N ASP A 48 -5.69 10.69 4.78
CA ASP A 48 -6.92 11.35 4.38
C ASP A 48 -8.08 10.34 4.42
N LEU A 49 -9.01 10.53 5.35
CA LEU A 49 -10.14 9.61 5.55
C LEU A 49 -11.08 9.59 4.34
N ALA A 50 -11.24 10.70 3.62
CA ALA A 50 -12.08 10.73 2.42
C ALA A 50 -11.48 9.88 1.30
N VAL A 51 -10.15 9.87 1.16
CA VAL A 51 -9.47 8.98 0.21
C VAL A 51 -9.57 7.52 0.64
N CYS A 52 -9.48 7.23 1.94
CA CYS A 52 -9.69 5.88 2.46
C CYS A 52 -11.12 5.36 2.14
N ASP A 53 -12.13 6.19 2.33
CA ASP A 53 -13.52 5.83 1.99
C ASP A 53 -13.66 5.55 0.50
N GLN A 54 -13.08 6.40 -0.36
CA GLN A 54 -13.06 6.19 -1.81
C GLN A 54 -12.41 4.85 -2.19
N VAL A 55 -11.28 4.51 -1.60
CA VAL A 55 -10.59 3.23 -1.85
C VAL A 55 -11.49 2.06 -1.43
N ARG A 56 -12.07 2.13 -0.24
CA ARG A 56 -12.96 1.07 0.27
C ARG A 56 -14.16 0.85 -0.65
N GLU A 57 -14.80 1.93 -1.10
CA GLU A 57 -15.94 1.88 -2.03
C GLU A 57 -15.52 1.33 -3.38
N ALA A 58 -14.38 1.76 -3.93
CA ALA A 58 -13.87 1.29 -5.22
C ALA A 58 -13.55 -0.22 -5.21
N ILE A 59 -12.97 -0.72 -4.12
CA ILE A 59 -12.68 -2.14 -3.89
C ILE A 59 -13.99 -2.94 -3.79
N ALA A 60 -14.94 -2.47 -2.98
CA ALA A 60 -16.23 -3.15 -2.77
C ALA A 60 -17.06 -3.21 -4.07
N ALA A 61 -17.09 -2.13 -4.84
CA ALA A 61 -17.83 -2.06 -6.11
C ALA A 61 -17.36 -3.08 -7.14
N ARG A 62 -16.13 -3.60 -7.01
CA ARG A 62 -15.51 -4.59 -7.91
C ARG A 62 -15.44 -5.99 -7.31
N ASN A 63 -16.05 -6.21 -6.15
CA ASN A 63 -15.93 -7.47 -5.39
C ASN A 63 -14.48 -7.90 -5.15
N MET A 64 -13.59 -6.93 -4.99
CA MET A 64 -12.18 -7.18 -4.72
C MET A 64 -11.89 -7.28 -3.22
N THR A 65 -10.71 -7.79 -2.88
CA THR A 65 -10.22 -7.90 -1.50
C THR A 65 -8.82 -7.33 -1.42
N ILE A 66 -8.58 -6.51 -0.41
CA ILE A 66 -7.22 -6.10 -0.04
C ILE A 66 -6.62 -7.18 0.86
N ALA A 67 -5.67 -7.93 0.32
CA ALA A 67 -4.95 -8.97 1.06
C ALA A 67 -3.93 -8.36 2.04
N ALA A 68 -3.29 -7.24 1.65
CA ALA A 68 -2.38 -6.47 2.49
C ALA A 68 -2.25 -5.04 1.99
N LEU A 69 -1.88 -4.11 2.86
CA LEU A 69 -1.31 -2.81 2.47
C LEU A 69 0.20 -2.96 2.23
N ASN A 70 0.73 -2.18 1.30
CA ASN A 70 2.17 -2.10 1.06
C ASN A 70 2.80 -1.09 2.03
N GLY A 71 3.63 -1.59 2.96
CA GLY A 71 4.35 -0.80 3.97
C GLY A 71 5.86 -1.01 3.90
N GLU A 72 6.41 -1.15 2.70
CA GLU A 72 7.83 -1.41 2.50
C GLU A 72 8.69 -0.18 2.79
N PHE A 73 9.64 -0.35 3.70
CA PHE A 73 10.74 0.59 3.95
C PHE A 73 11.97 -0.18 4.49
N ASN A 74 13.14 0.44 4.45
CA ASN A 74 14.35 -0.20 4.96
C ASN A 74 14.39 -0.16 6.49
N MET A 75 13.87 -1.20 7.15
CA MET A 75 13.80 -1.32 8.61
C MET A 75 15.18 -1.37 9.29
N VAL A 76 16.22 -1.75 8.56
CA VAL A 76 17.58 -1.87 9.07
C VAL A 76 18.54 -0.83 8.46
N HIS A 77 18.00 0.24 7.90
CA HIS A 77 18.78 1.33 7.32
C HIS A 77 19.90 1.77 8.28
N PRO A 78 21.15 2.00 7.82
CA PRO A 78 22.26 2.38 8.70
C PRO A 78 22.01 3.69 9.45
N ASP A 79 21.32 4.66 8.85
CA ASP A 79 20.91 5.90 9.49
C ASP A 79 19.68 5.68 10.38
N GLU A 80 19.85 5.98 11.68
CA GLU A 80 18.77 5.83 12.67
C GLU A 80 17.60 6.79 12.41
N THR A 81 17.85 8.00 11.92
CA THR A 81 16.78 8.98 11.63
C THR A 81 15.84 8.43 10.55
N VAL A 82 16.39 7.79 9.52
CA VAL A 82 15.61 7.16 8.45
C VAL A 82 14.77 5.99 8.99
N ARG A 83 15.35 5.18 9.91
CA ARG A 83 14.60 4.09 10.55
C ARG A 83 13.44 4.61 11.40
N GLN A 84 13.68 5.63 12.21
CA GLN A 84 12.65 6.20 13.07
C GLN A 84 11.51 6.85 12.26
N ASP A 85 11.83 7.56 11.17
CA ASP A 85 10.79 8.09 10.27
C ASP A 85 9.98 6.97 9.63
N GLY A 86 10.64 5.90 9.17
CA GLY A 86 9.94 4.72 8.62
C GLY A 86 9.00 4.06 9.62
N LEU A 87 9.41 3.90 10.88
CA LEU A 87 8.56 3.34 11.95
C LEU A 87 7.37 4.26 12.24
N ARG A 88 7.59 5.57 12.32
CA ARG A 88 6.50 6.55 12.51
C ARG A 88 5.47 6.47 11.37
N ARG A 89 5.92 6.38 10.13
CA ARG A 89 5.05 6.24 8.96
C ARG A 89 4.34 4.88 8.95
N LEU A 90 4.97 3.83 9.46
CA LEU A 90 4.32 2.53 9.62
C LEU A 90 3.14 2.59 10.62
N GLU A 91 3.27 3.35 11.72
CA GLU A 91 2.17 3.61 12.65
C GLU A 91 1.01 4.36 11.96
N VAL A 92 1.34 5.36 11.12
CA VAL A 92 0.33 6.08 10.30
C VAL A 92 -0.37 5.11 9.36
N LEU A 93 0.39 4.26 8.65
CA LEU A 93 -0.18 3.26 7.75
C LEU A 93 -1.06 2.25 8.50
N ALA A 94 -0.66 1.84 9.69
CA ALA A 94 -1.45 0.93 10.53
C ALA A 94 -2.82 1.54 10.90
N SER A 95 -2.88 2.85 11.12
CA SER A 95 -4.15 3.54 11.36
C SER A 95 -5.08 3.55 10.14
N ALA A 96 -4.54 3.44 8.93
CA ALA A 96 -5.33 3.36 7.70
C ALA A 96 -5.96 1.97 7.48
N CYS A 97 -5.43 0.93 8.11
CA CYS A 97 -5.90 -0.45 7.90
C CYS A 97 -7.39 -0.60 8.16
N GLU A 98 -7.87 -0.08 9.29
CA GLU A 98 -9.30 -0.16 9.66
C GLU A 98 -10.18 0.60 8.66
N CYS A 99 -9.77 1.82 8.30
CA CYS A 99 -10.49 2.70 7.38
C CYS A 99 -10.60 2.10 5.97
N ILE A 100 -9.54 1.49 5.47
CA ILE A 100 -9.48 0.90 4.12
C ILE A 100 -10.06 -0.52 4.09
N GLY A 101 -10.13 -1.20 5.24
CA GLY A 101 -10.61 -2.58 5.33
C GLY A 101 -9.50 -3.61 5.09
N ALA A 102 -8.26 -3.28 5.44
CA ALA A 102 -7.14 -4.22 5.42
C ALA A 102 -6.82 -4.71 6.84
N SER A 103 -6.31 -5.94 6.96
CA SER A 103 -5.90 -6.53 8.24
C SER A 103 -4.41 -6.89 8.31
N VAL A 104 -3.69 -6.68 7.22
CA VAL A 104 -2.28 -7.04 7.09
C VAL A 104 -1.51 -5.90 6.42
N ILE A 105 -0.29 -5.66 6.88
CA ILE A 105 0.69 -4.79 6.21
C ILE A 105 1.86 -5.68 5.77
N GLY A 106 2.16 -5.69 4.48
CA GLY A 106 3.35 -6.33 3.92
C GLY A 106 4.54 -5.40 4.06
N THR A 107 5.60 -5.87 4.69
CA THR A 107 6.84 -5.13 4.90
C THR A 107 8.05 -5.91 4.39
N CYS A 108 9.21 -5.27 4.34
CA CYS A 108 10.50 -5.92 4.10
C CYS A 108 11.51 -5.50 5.16
N THR A 109 12.53 -6.33 5.39
CA THR A 109 13.58 -6.00 6.36
C THR A 109 14.55 -4.96 5.83
N GLY A 110 14.82 -4.96 4.52
CA GLY A 110 15.78 -4.06 3.89
C GLY A 110 17.24 -4.52 4.03
N SER A 111 18.16 -3.59 3.87
CA SER A 111 19.60 -3.83 3.89
C SER A 111 20.35 -2.74 4.67
N ARG A 112 21.49 -3.10 5.25
CA ARG A 112 22.45 -2.16 5.85
C ARG A 112 23.49 -1.64 4.86
N ASN A 113 23.44 -2.11 3.61
CA ASN A 113 24.33 -1.64 2.57
C ASN A 113 24.07 -0.16 2.26
N THR A 114 25.10 0.68 2.34
CA THR A 114 25.00 2.12 2.10
C THR A 114 24.95 2.46 0.59
N GLU A 115 25.37 1.54 -0.27
CA GLU A 115 25.40 1.74 -1.73
C GLU A 115 24.11 1.23 -2.40
N SER A 116 23.43 0.29 -1.79
CA SER A 116 22.19 -0.29 -2.31
C SER A 116 21.29 -0.76 -1.16
N MET A 117 20.02 -0.44 -1.26
CA MET A 117 19.01 -0.88 -0.30
C MET A 117 18.63 -2.36 -0.48
N TRP A 118 18.93 -2.92 -1.64
CA TRP A 118 18.62 -4.31 -2.06
C TRP A 118 19.86 -5.04 -2.53
#